data_a687a0942fe980ac35023d6937d2b1d9
#
_entry.id   a687a0942fe980ac35023d6937d2b1d9
#
_cell.length_a   1.000
_cell.length_b   1.000
_cell.length_c   1.000
_cell.angle_alpha   90.00
_cell.angle_beta   90.00
_cell.angle_gamma   90.00
#
_symmetry.space_group_name_H-M   'P 1'
#
loop_
_entity.id
_entity.type
_entity.pdbx_description
1 polymer ?
#
loop_
_entity_poly.entity_id
_entity_poly.type
_entity_poly.pdbx_seq_one_letter_code
_entity_poly.pdbx_strand_id
1 'polypeptide(L)'
;MSFMSKRHASLVAAFAALAIVGAACSNDDGTADGGDTTAPTVSEAPMNETFGAACAAVPADGAGSFDGMAMDPVATAASNNPVLSSLVTLVGDAGLVDTLNSAEDITVFAPANDAIAGLPKKTASAAMADPKGLLTEVLTYHVVPGRLAPVDLAGMHATLQGTTLEVSGSGEDFMVNGDAGVICGNVQTSNATVYIIDGVLLPKM
;
A
#
# COMPACT_ATOMS: atom_id res chain seq x y z
N MET A 1 4.54 -50.11 -8.15
CA MET A 1 5.74 -50.24 -7.30
C MET A 1 5.57 -49.35 -6.10
N SER A 2 5.31 -50.01 -4.98
CA SER A 2 5.18 -49.43 -3.63
C SER A 2 6.52 -48.96 -3.08
N PHE A 3 6.53 -47.88 -2.32
CA PHE A 3 7.40 -47.66 -1.15
C PHE A 3 6.79 -46.50 -0.34
N MET A 4 6.08 -46.80 0.70
CA MET A 4 6.44 -47.01 2.11
C MET A 4 6.94 -45.70 2.78
N SER A 5 6.03 -45.08 3.50
CA SER A 5 5.93 -44.80 4.94
C SER A 5 7.25 -44.62 5.71
N LYS A 6 7.41 -43.49 6.39
CA LYS A 6 8.02 -43.41 7.71
C LYS A 6 7.35 -42.33 8.56
N ARG A 7 6.57 -42.82 9.52
CA ARG A 7 6.11 -42.11 10.72
C ARG A 7 7.30 -41.95 11.67
N HIS A 8 7.48 -40.79 12.28
CA HIS A 8 8.16 -40.71 13.56
C HIS A 8 7.30 -39.89 14.51
N ALA A 9 6.97 -40.59 15.57
CA ALA A 9 6.17 -40.13 16.69
C ALA A 9 7.08 -39.60 17.81
N SER A 10 6.51 -38.74 18.63
CA SER A 10 6.73 -38.54 20.07
C SER A 10 8.00 -37.79 20.51
N LEU A 11 7.79 -36.69 21.22
CA LEU A 11 8.14 -36.62 22.65
C LEU A 11 7.48 -35.43 23.34
N VAL A 12 6.67 -35.77 24.33
CA VAL A 12 6.07 -34.92 25.35
C VAL A 12 7.16 -34.56 26.36
N ALA A 13 7.28 -33.29 26.75
CA ALA A 13 7.94 -32.89 27.98
C ALA A 13 7.14 -31.77 28.64
N ALA A 14 6.45 -32.16 29.69
CA ALA A 14 5.85 -31.29 30.69
C ALA A 14 6.95 -30.79 31.63
N PHE A 15 6.99 -29.49 31.94
CA PHE A 15 7.64 -28.97 33.13
C PHE A 15 6.79 -27.91 33.85
N ALA A 16 6.77 -28.12 35.13
CA ALA A 16 5.92 -27.60 36.17
C ALA A 16 6.06 -26.11 36.49
N ALA A 17 5.05 -25.63 37.15
CA ALA A 17 4.85 -24.36 37.82
C ALA A 17 5.95 -23.97 38.83
N LEU A 18 6.20 -22.64 38.93
CA LEU A 18 6.67 -22.03 40.17
C LEU A 18 6.00 -20.67 40.36
N ALA A 19 5.12 -20.62 41.34
CA ALA A 19 4.52 -19.38 41.87
C ALA A 19 5.49 -18.75 42.87
N ILE A 20 5.74 -17.44 42.76
CA ILE A 20 6.33 -16.65 43.82
C ILE A 20 5.44 -15.41 44.03
N VAL A 21 4.74 -15.41 45.20
CA VAL A 21 4.09 -14.27 45.79
C VAL A 21 5.14 -13.43 46.55
N GLY A 22 5.17 -12.16 46.30
CA GLY A 22 6.00 -11.21 47.03
C GLY A 22 5.35 -9.85 47.08
N ALA A 23 4.52 -9.60 48.12
CA ALA A 23 4.04 -8.29 48.47
C ALA A 23 5.08 -7.56 49.33
N ALA A 24 5.42 -6.31 48.96
CA ALA A 24 5.95 -5.34 49.93
C ALA A 24 5.60 -3.92 49.41
N CYS A 25 4.70 -3.28 50.17
CA CYS A 25 4.50 -1.84 50.19
C CYS A 25 5.70 -1.18 50.89
N SER A 26 6.21 -0.12 50.35
CA SER A 26 6.83 0.97 51.13
C SER A 26 6.70 2.27 50.37
N ASN A 27 5.99 3.22 50.99
CA ASN A 27 6.06 4.64 50.70
C ASN A 27 7.46 5.14 50.98
N ASP A 28 8.01 5.93 50.08
CA ASP A 28 8.93 7.03 50.48
C ASP A 28 8.82 8.17 49.50
N ASP A 29 8.68 9.35 50.07
CA ASP A 29 8.57 10.67 49.49
C ASP A 29 9.96 11.14 49.06
N GLY A 30 10.15 11.56 47.79
CA GLY A 30 11.46 12.04 47.32
C GLY A 30 11.35 12.72 45.95
N THR A 31 11.09 14.02 46.01
CA THR A 31 11.22 14.98 44.90
C THR A 31 12.66 14.96 44.29
N ALA A 32 12.77 14.75 43.00
CA ALA A 32 13.87 15.30 42.13
C ALA A 32 13.55 15.05 40.65
N ASP A 33 13.15 16.11 40.01
CA ASP A 33 13.73 16.75 38.83
C ASP A 33 14.35 15.88 37.71
N GLY A 34 13.81 16.08 36.53
CA GLY A 34 14.59 16.20 35.30
C GLY A 34 14.85 14.94 34.50
N GLY A 35 14.21 14.85 33.39
CA GLY A 35 14.62 13.99 32.32
C GLY A 35 13.45 13.39 31.55
N ASP A 36 12.68 14.25 30.91
CA ASP A 36 11.80 13.85 29.82
C ASP A 36 12.67 13.39 28.63
N THR A 37 13.10 12.14 28.71
CA THR A 37 13.62 11.43 27.56
C THR A 37 12.41 10.83 26.88
N THR A 38 11.72 11.65 26.10
CA THR A 38 10.74 11.19 25.10
C THR A 38 11.52 10.34 24.09
N ALA A 39 11.61 9.05 24.37
CA ALA A 39 11.96 8.08 23.34
C ALA A 39 10.92 8.25 22.22
N PRO A 40 11.32 8.32 20.96
CA PRO A 40 10.35 8.31 19.87
C PRO A 40 9.58 7.00 19.99
N THR A 41 8.33 7.11 20.40
CA THR A 41 7.37 6.01 20.25
C THR A 41 7.23 5.80 18.75
N VAL A 42 7.86 4.76 18.23
CA VAL A 42 7.57 4.25 16.90
C VAL A 42 6.12 3.77 17.02
N SER A 43 5.18 4.61 16.60
CA SER A 43 3.79 4.23 16.46
C SER A 43 3.76 3.23 15.32
N GLU A 44 3.70 1.95 15.66
CA GLU A 44 3.26 0.93 14.71
C GLU A 44 1.84 1.31 14.33
N ALA A 45 1.67 1.92 13.16
CA ALA A 45 0.36 2.20 12.60
C ALA A 45 -0.42 0.86 12.52
N PRO A 46 -1.65 0.81 13.02
CA PRO A 46 -2.47 -0.39 12.91
C PRO A 46 -2.58 -0.80 11.43
N MET A 47 -2.41 -2.09 11.15
CA MET A 47 -2.27 -2.67 9.81
C MET A 47 -3.41 -2.37 8.82
N ASN A 48 -4.46 -1.68 9.26
CA ASN A 48 -5.65 -1.33 8.47
C ASN A 48 -5.92 0.18 8.36
N GLU A 49 -5.10 1.06 8.93
CA GLU A 49 -5.32 2.50 8.79
C GLU A 49 -4.67 3.05 7.54
N THR A 50 -5.38 3.96 6.87
CA THR A 50 -4.82 4.78 5.80
C THR A 50 -3.86 5.81 6.40
N PHE A 51 -2.77 6.10 5.72
CA PHE A 51 -1.73 7.03 6.17
C PHE A 51 -1.33 8.02 5.07
N GLY A 52 -0.73 9.13 5.45
CA GLY A 52 -0.23 10.15 4.56
C GLY A 52 -1.10 11.39 4.47
N ALA A 53 -0.46 12.54 4.24
CA ALA A 53 -1.10 13.86 4.31
C ALA A 53 -2.22 14.07 3.26
N ALA A 54 -2.10 13.45 2.08
CA ALA A 54 -3.08 13.60 1.01
C ALA A 54 -4.36 12.78 1.24
N CYS A 55 -4.40 11.90 2.26
CA CYS A 55 -5.63 11.21 2.64
C CYS A 55 -6.73 12.20 3.08
N ALA A 56 -6.35 13.38 3.58
CA ALA A 56 -7.31 14.44 3.92
C ALA A 56 -8.05 15.03 2.71
N ALA A 57 -7.55 14.80 1.49
CA ALA A 57 -8.20 15.24 0.25
C ALA A 57 -9.26 14.24 -0.26
N VAL A 58 -9.30 13.03 0.31
CA VAL A 58 -10.32 12.03 0.03
C VAL A 58 -11.61 12.42 0.74
N PRO A 59 -12.78 12.35 0.07
CA PRO A 59 -14.06 12.66 0.70
C PRO A 59 -14.29 11.85 1.98
N ALA A 60 -14.85 12.48 3.01
CA ALA A 60 -15.17 11.79 4.26
C ALA A 60 -16.37 10.86 4.13
N ASP A 61 -17.30 11.14 3.19
CA ASP A 61 -18.54 10.42 3.01
C ASP A 61 -18.82 10.13 1.52
N GLY A 62 -19.68 9.15 1.27
CA GLY A 62 -20.13 8.76 -0.07
C GLY A 62 -19.24 7.72 -0.73
N ALA A 63 -19.51 7.41 -1.99
CA ALA A 63 -18.82 6.36 -2.75
C ALA A 63 -17.31 6.64 -2.94
N GLY A 64 -16.89 7.90 -2.86
CA GLY A 64 -15.48 8.30 -2.95
C GLY A 64 -14.73 8.32 -1.62
N SER A 65 -15.41 8.07 -0.50
CA SER A 65 -14.79 7.92 0.83
C SER A 65 -14.05 6.58 0.95
N PHE A 66 -13.22 6.43 1.97
CA PHE A 66 -12.52 5.16 2.22
C PHE A 66 -13.48 3.99 2.40
N ASP A 67 -14.56 4.18 3.15
CA ASP A 67 -15.59 3.15 3.36
C ASP A 67 -16.36 2.84 2.06
N GLY A 68 -16.68 3.87 1.26
CA GLY A 68 -17.32 3.69 -0.04
C GLY A 68 -16.41 2.94 -1.02
N MET A 69 -15.15 3.33 -1.12
CA MET A 69 -14.17 2.66 -1.99
C MET A 69 -13.92 1.19 -1.58
N ALA A 70 -13.97 0.86 -0.29
CA ALA A 70 -13.79 -0.51 0.19
C ALA A 70 -14.85 -1.47 -0.32
N MET A 71 -16.02 -0.98 -0.70
CA MET A 71 -17.13 -1.79 -1.24
C MET A 71 -17.04 -2.06 -2.74
N ASP A 72 -16.28 -1.23 -3.46
CA ASP A 72 -16.20 -1.24 -4.92
C ASP A 72 -14.87 -1.82 -5.43
N PRO A 73 -14.83 -2.43 -6.63
CA PRO A 73 -13.58 -2.77 -7.31
C PRO A 73 -12.77 -1.52 -7.64
N VAL A 74 -11.45 -1.68 -7.75
CA VAL A 74 -10.48 -0.58 -7.75
C VAL A 74 -10.74 0.50 -8.80
N ALA A 75 -11.09 0.14 -10.04
CA ALA A 75 -11.36 1.15 -11.07
C ALA A 75 -12.69 1.88 -10.84
N THR A 76 -13.70 1.21 -10.28
CA THR A 76 -14.97 1.81 -9.86
C THR A 76 -14.74 2.73 -8.66
N ALA A 77 -14.04 2.26 -7.64
CA ALA A 77 -13.66 3.03 -6.46
C ALA A 77 -12.89 4.31 -6.85
N ALA A 78 -11.88 4.18 -7.73
CA ALA A 78 -11.12 5.32 -8.24
C ALA A 78 -12.02 6.34 -8.98
N SER A 79 -13.03 5.89 -9.73
CA SER A 79 -13.95 6.77 -10.47
C SER A 79 -14.80 7.67 -9.56
N ASN A 80 -15.03 7.23 -8.32
CA ASN A 80 -15.75 7.98 -7.31
C ASN A 80 -14.85 8.95 -6.52
N ASN A 81 -13.53 8.85 -6.70
CA ASN A 81 -12.56 9.66 -5.98
C ASN A 81 -12.07 10.85 -6.83
N PRO A 82 -12.35 12.11 -6.43
CA PRO A 82 -11.97 13.27 -7.21
C PRO A 82 -10.45 13.45 -7.38
N VAL A 83 -9.64 12.91 -6.47
CA VAL A 83 -8.17 12.97 -6.52
C VAL A 83 -7.58 12.12 -7.66
N LEU A 84 -8.33 11.13 -8.16
CA LEU A 84 -7.91 10.14 -9.16
C LEU A 84 -8.60 10.30 -10.53
N SER A 85 -9.37 11.36 -10.75
CA SER A 85 -10.19 11.55 -11.97
C SER A 85 -9.39 11.51 -13.27
N SER A 86 -8.18 12.06 -13.28
CA SER A 86 -7.28 12.00 -14.46
C SER A 86 -6.79 10.57 -14.72
N LEU A 87 -6.46 9.81 -13.67
CA LEU A 87 -6.07 8.41 -13.80
C LEU A 87 -7.20 7.57 -14.40
N VAL A 88 -8.42 7.76 -13.92
CA VAL A 88 -9.60 7.03 -14.41
C VAL A 88 -9.83 7.25 -15.89
N THR A 89 -9.65 8.48 -16.37
CA THR A 89 -9.72 8.80 -17.79
C THR A 89 -8.69 8.00 -18.59
N LEU A 90 -7.43 7.97 -18.14
CA LEU A 90 -6.36 7.23 -18.80
C LEU A 90 -6.59 5.70 -18.79
N VAL A 91 -7.11 5.17 -17.69
CA VAL A 91 -7.48 3.74 -17.56
C VAL A 91 -8.63 3.39 -18.53
N GLY A 92 -9.59 4.31 -18.69
CA GLY A 92 -10.69 4.19 -19.65
C GLY A 92 -10.19 4.20 -21.10
N ASP A 93 -9.32 5.13 -21.45
CA ASP A 93 -8.71 5.26 -22.79
C ASP A 93 -7.88 4.02 -23.16
N ALA A 94 -7.17 3.44 -22.19
CA ALA A 94 -6.42 2.20 -22.35
C ALA A 94 -7.33 0.96 -22.43
N GLY A 95 -8.61 1.05 -22.02
CA GLY A 95 -9.54 -0.07 -21.96
C GLY A 95 -9.25 -1.07 -20.84
N LEU A 96 -8.62 -0.62 -19.74
CA LEU A 96 -8.19 -1.47 -18.63
C LEU A 96 -9.19 -1.53 -17.46
N VAL A 97 -10.32 -0.84 -17.54
CA VAL A 97 -11.33 -0.76 -16.46
C VAL A 97 -11.79 -2.16 -16.04
N ASP A 98 -12.23 -2.98 -17.00
CA ASP A 98 -12.71 -4.33 -16.72
C ASP A 98 -11.60 -5.25 -16.23
N THR A 99 -10.39 -5.10 -16.77
CA THR A 99 -9.21 -5.86 -16.34
C THR A 99 -8.87 -5.58 -14.88
N LEU A 100 -8.85 -4.31 -14.48
CA LEU A 100 -8.55 -3.91 -13.11
C LEU A 100 -9.68 -4.29 -12.13
N ASN A 101 -10.93 -4.20 -12.57
CA ASN A 101 -12.07 -4.58 -11.72
C ASN A 101 -12.20 -6.10 -11.53
N SER A 102 -11.74 -6.91 -12.49
CA SER A 102 -11.77 -8.36 -12.41
C SER A 102 -10.47 -8.99 -11.86
N ALA A 103 -9.41 -8.21 -11.73
CA ALA A 103 -8.19 -8.67 -11.09
C ALA A 103 -8.44 -8.89 -9.59
N GLU A 104 -7.94 -10.00 -9.05
CA GLU A 104 -8.07 -10.32 -7.64
C GLU A 104 -6.72 -10.07 -6.93
N ASP A 105 -6.81 -9.51 -5.73
CA ASP A 105 -5.66 -9.31 -4.84
C ASP A 105 -4.48 -8.60 -5.52
N ILE A 106 -4.67 -7.34 -5.89
CA ILE A 106 -3.64 -6.50 -6.48
C ILE A 106 -3.30 -5.30 -5.60
N THR A 107 -2.11 -4.76 -5.81
CA THR A 107 -1.70 -3.45 -5.27
C THR A 107 -1.57 -2.47 -6.41
N VAL A 108 -2.19 -1.31 -6.28
CA VAL A 108 -2.19 -0.26 -7.30
C VAL A 108 -1.52 0.98 -6.78
N PHE A 109 -0.44 1.41 -7.44
CA PHE A 109 0.17 2.72 -7.22
C PHE A 109 -0.55 3.75 -8.10
N ALA A 110 -1.46 4.52 -7.51
CA ALA A 110 -2.35 5.43 -8.23
C ALA A 110 -1.77 6.85 -8.25
N PRO A 111 -1.29 7.37 -9.40
CA PRO A 111 -0.85 8.75 -9.46
C PRO A 111 -2.03 9.72 -9.29
N ALA A 112 -1.87 10.68 -8.38
CA ALA A 112 -2.85 11.74 -8.18
C ALA A 112 -2.96 12.64 -9.42
N ASN A 113 -4.02 13.44 -9.51
CA ASN A 113 -4.22 14.37 -10.63
C ASN A 113 -3.02 15.30 -10.84
N ASP A 114 -2.41 15.79 -9.74
CA ASP A 114 -1.25 16.68 -9.80
C ASP A 114 -0.01 15.97 -10.34
N ALA A 115 0.18 14.68 -10.01
CA ALA A 115 1.25 13.86 -10.54
C ALA A 115 1.15 13.72 -12.07
N ILE A 116 -0.07 13.48 -12.58
CA ILE A 116 -0.33 13.37 -14.02
C ILE A 116 -0.15 14.72 -14.70
N ALA A 117 -0.61 15.82 -14.08
CA ALA A 117 -0.43 17.17 -14.59
C ALA A 117 1.05 17.61 -14.62
N GLY A 118 1.87 17.08 -13.71
CA GLY A 118 3.31 17.32 -13.63
C GLY A 118 4.14 16.58 -14.69
N LEU A 119 3.55 15.65 -15.44
CA LEU A 119 4.27 14.92 -16.49
C LEU A 119 4.78 15.86 -17.58
N PRO A 120 6.01 15.63 -18.10
CA PRO A 120 6.48 16.34 -19.29
C PRO A 120 5.49 16.17 -20.43
N LYS A 121 5.07 17.29 -21.06
CA LYS A 121 4.07 17.29 -22.14
C LYS A 121 4.38 16.30 -23.25
N LYS A 122 5.67 16.08 -23.56
CA LYS A 122 6.09 15.13 -24.58
C LYS A 122 5.74 13.68 -24.17
N THR A 123 5.98 13.31 -22.91
CA THR A 123 5.67 11.97 -22.39
C THR A 123 4.16 11.76 -22.31
N ALA A 124 3.43 12.72 -21.77
CA ALA A 124 1.98 12.67 -21.71
C ALA A 124 1.35 12.54 -23.11
N SER A 125 1.80 13.36 -24.08
CA SER A 125 1.30 13.29 -25.46
C SER A 125 1.65 11.97 -26.15
N ALA A 126 2.82 11.40 -25.88
CA ALA A 126 3.21 10.10 -26.44
C ALA A 126 2.33 8.96 -25.88
N ALA A 127 2.06 8.95 -24.58
CA ALA A 127 1.20 7.97 -23.95
C ALA A 127 -0.25 8.06 -24.46
N MET A 128 -0.78 9.29 -24.61
CA MET A 128 -2.13 9.52 -25.15
C MET A 128 -2.23 9.18 -26.66
N ALA A 129 -1.14 9.26 -27.41
CA ALA A 129 -1.11 8.92 -28.84
C ALA A 129 -1.14 7.38 -29.06
N ASP A 130 -0.71 6.60 -28.07
CA ASP A 130 -0.71 5.14 -28.12
C ASP A 130 -1.36 4.54 -26.85
N PRO A 131 -2.69 4.62 -26.75
CA PRO A 131 -3.40 4.16 -25.54
C PRO A 131 -3.27 2.65 -25.30
N LYS A 132 -3.13 1.85 -26.35
CA LYS A 132 -3.05 0.38 -26.26
C LYS A 132 -1.62 -0.16 -26.20
N GLY A 133 -0.63 0.67 -26.50
CA GLY A 133 0.78 0.36 -26.34
C GLY A 133 1.35 1.04 -25.11
N LEU A 134 1.99 2.20 -25.28
CA LEU A 134 2.73 2.88 -24.22
C LEU A 134 1.87 3.19 -22.97
N LEU A 135 0.63 3.66 -23.13
CA LEU A 135 -0.21 3.97 -21.98
C LEU A 135 -0.57 2.70 -21.18
N THR A 136 -0.89 1.60 -21.89
CA THR A 136 -1.13 0.30 -21.25
C THR A 136 0.10 -0.20 -20.50
N GLU A 137 1.30 -0.07 -21.08
CA GLU A 137 2.55 -0.46 -20.43
C GLU A 137 2.81 0.35 -19.16
N VAL A 138 2.62 1.67 -19.21
CA VAL A 138 2.76 2.55 -18.06
C VAL A 138 1.72 2.18 -16.98
N LEU A 139 0.45 2.00 -17.34
CA LEU A 139 -0.59 1.67 -16.36
C LEU A 139 -0.39 0.30 -15.72
N THR A 140 0.02 -0.71 -16.49
CA THR A 140 0.31 -2.05 -15.95
C THR A 140 1.60 -2.07 -15.11
N TYR A 141 2.53 -1.15 -15.35
CA TYR A 141 3.69 -0.93 -14.49
C TYR A 141 3.32 -0.39 -13.11
N HIS A 142 2.20 0.31 -12.97
CA HIS A 142 1.67 0.80 -11.70
C HIS A 142 0.93 -0.28 -10.88
N VAL A 143 0.81 -1.50 -11.39
CA VAL A 143 0.05 -2.56 -10.74
C VAL A 143 0.96 -3.73 -10.39
N VAL A 144 0.91 -4.15 -9.13
CA VAL A 144 1.65 -5.29 -8.59
C VAL A 144 0.64 -6.38 -8.19
N PRO A 145 0.87 -7.64 -8.57
CA PRO A 145 0.06 -8.74 -8.07
C PRO A 145 0.27 -8.96 -6.57
N GLY A 146 -0.79 -9.25 -5.86
CA GLY A 146 -0.82 -9.40 -4.41
C GLY A 146 -1.21 -8.10 -3.69
N ARG A 147 -1.94 -8.24 -2.58
CA ARG A 147 -2.21 -7.12 -1.66
C ARG A 147 -1.02 -6.92 -0.76
N LEU A 148 -0.33 -5.81 -0.91
CA LEU A 148 0.79 -5.42 -0.05
C LEU A 148 0.25 -4.58 1.11
N ALA A 149 0.50 -5.03 2.33
CA ALA A 149 0.31 -4.21 3.52
C ALA A 149 1.49 -3.23 3.66
N PRO A 150 1.36 -2.13 4.44
CA PRO A 150 2.46 -1.18 4.62
C PRO A 150 3.77 -1.81 5.12
N VAL A 151 3.68 -2.87 5.92
CA VAL A 151 4.86 -3.59 6.44
C VAL A 151 5.59 -4.40 5.36
N ASP A 152 4.89 -4.80 4.30
CA ASP A 152 5.42 -5.58 3.18
C ASP A 152 5.70 -4.72 1.93
N LEU A 153 5.43 -3.41 2.02
CA LEU A 153 5.50 -2.50 0.88
C LEU A 153 6.93 -2.20 0.45
N ALA A 154 7.87 -2.13 1.41
CA ALA A 154 9.27 -1.88 1.09
C ALA A 154 9.92 -3.10 0.45
N GLY A 155 10.59 -2.90 -0.68
CA GLY A 155 11.26 -3.98 -1.41
C GLY A 155 11.12 -3.88 -2.91
N MET A 156 11.47 -4.97 -3.59
CA MET A 156 11.35 -5.09 -5.05
C MET A 156 10.11 -5.92 -5.39
N HIS A 157 9.23 -5.36 -6.20
CA HIS A 157 7.97 -5.97 -6.59
C HIS A 157 7.88 -6.11 -8.11
N ALA A 158 7.54 -7.31 -8.59
CA ALA A 158 7.25 -7.53 -10.00
C ALA A 158 5.89 -6.91 -10.34
N THR A 159 5.83 -6.14 -11.42
CA THR A 159 4.61 -5.50 -11.90
C THR A 159 3.86 -6.37 -12.90
N LEU A 160 2.60 -6.05 -13.19
CA LEU A 160 1.85 -6.72 -14.26
C LEU A 160 2.44 -6.48 -15.65
N GLN A 161 3.22 -5.40 -15.83
CA GLN A 161 3.96 -5.12 -17.07
C GLN A 161 5.14 -6.09 -17.26
N GLY A 162 5.62 -6.75 -16.18
CA GLY A 162 6.70 -7.74 -16.23
C GLY A 162 8.06 -7.24 -15.74
N THR A 163 8.25 -5.93 -15.57
CA THR A 163 9.45 -5.37 -14.94
C THR A 163 9.23 -5.13 -13.45
N THR A 164 10.30 -4.94 -12.70
CA THR A 164 10.24 -4.68 -11.27
C THR A 164 10.21 -3.19 -10.97
N LEU A 165 9.48 -2.82 -9.91
CA LEU A 165 9.60 -1.54 -9.23
C LEU A 165 10.22 -1.74 -7.84
N GLU A 166 10.87 -0.71 -7.34
CA GLU A 166 11.47 -0.69 -6.03
C GLU A 166 10.71 0.29 -5.13
N VAL A 167 10.30 -0.17 -3.95
CA VAL A 167 9.75 0.69 -2.92
C VAL A 167 10.74 0.76 -1.77
N SER A 168 11.13 1.97 -1.41
CA SER A 168 12.00 2.26 -0.27
C SER A 168 11.26 3.08 0.77
N GLY A 169 11.70 3.00 2.01
CA GLY A 169 11.08 3.71 3.13
C GLY A 169 10.46 2.78 4.17
N SER A 170 9.77 3.36 5.13
CA SER A 170 9.09 2.62 6.21
C SER A 170 8.08 3.51 6.94
N GLY A 171 7.17 2.90 7.68
CA GLY A 171 6.15 3.63 8.43
C GLY A 171 5.12 4.28 7.51
N GLU A 172 5.15 5.59 7.39
CA GLU A 172 4.27 6.38 6.52
C GLU A 172 5.02 7.02 5.33
N ASP A 173 6.36 6.95 5.35
CA ASP A 173 7.22 7.55 4.34
C ASP A 173 7.74 6.49 3.38
N PHE A 174 7.11 6.37 2.23
CA PHE A 174 7.53 5.46 1.16
C PHE A 174 7.82 6.21 -0.13
N MET A 175 8.85 5.77 -0.83
CA MET A 175 9.21 6.25 -2.17
C MET A 175 9.26 5.09 -3.15
N VAL A 176 8.64 5.26 -4.30
CA VAL A 176 8.62 4.28 -5.38
C VAL A 176 9.63 4.69 -6.45
N ASN A 177 10.56 3.80 -6.78
CA ASN A 177 11.69 4.00 -7.70
C ASN A 177 12.58 5.22 -7.34
N GLY A 178 12.49 5.77 -6.13
CA GLY A 178 13.18 6.97 -5.71
C GLY A 178 12.66 8.28 -6.32
N ASP A 179 11.55 8.24 -7.07
CA ASP A 179 11.00 9.37 -7.82
C ASP A 179 9.59 9.77 -7.37
N ALA A 180 8.78 8.84 -6.91
CA ALA A 180 7.39 9.10 -6.51
C ALA A 180 7.15 8.77 -5.04
N GLY A 181 6.70 9.75 -4.25
CA GLY A 181 6.33 9.57 -2.86
C GLY A 181 4.91 9.03 -2.71
N VAL A 182 4.70 8.15 -1.73
CA VAL A 182 3.35 7.75 -1.32
C VAL A 182 2.76 8.86 -0.46
N ILE A 183 1.71 9.50 -0.95
CA ILE A 183 1.06 10.64 -0.28
C ILE A 183 -0.24 10.26 0.44
N CYS A 184 -0.85 9.14 0.08
CA CYS A 184 -1.93 8.50 0.82
C CYS A 184 -1.89 6.99 0.57
N GLY A 185 -1.65 6.22 1.61
CA GLY A 185 -1.40 4.78 1.51
C GLY A 185 -2.44 3.93 2.20
N ASN A 186 -2.41 2.64 1.87
CA ASN A 186 -3.25 1.59 2.44
C ASN A 186 -4.76 1.80 2.24
N VAL A 187 -5.14 2.41 1.14
CA VAL A 187 -6.56 2.58 0.78
C VAL A 187 -7.11 1.25 0.30
N GLN A 188 -8.12 0.72 0.98
CA GLN A 188 -8.71 -0.57 0.66
C GLN A 188 -9.83 -0.43 -0.37
N THR A 189 -9.86 -1.37 -1.31
CA THR A 189 -10.98 -1.60 -2.23
C THR A 189 -11.39 -3.08 -2.18
N SER A 190 -12.48 -3.45 -2.80
CA SER A 190 -12.96 -4.84 -2.71
C SER A 190 -11.94 -5.85 -3.26
N ASN A 191 -11.13 -5.47 -4.26
CA ASN A 191 -10.17 -6.34 -4.92
C ASN A 191 -8.72 -5.87 -4.86
N ALA A 192 -8.41 -4.69 -4.29
CA ALA A 192 -7.06 -4.13 -4.29
C ALA A 192 -6.72 -3.34 -3.02
N THR A 193 -5.42 -3.15 -2.79
CA THR A 193 -4.89 -2.09 -1.91
C THR A 193 -4.31 -0.98 -2.79
N VAL A 194 -4.66 0.26 -2.52
CA VAL A 194 -4.26 1.43 -3.33
C VAL A 194 -3.32 2.32 -2.53
N TYR A 195 -2.23 2.72 -3.17
CA TYR A 195 -1.26 3.70 -2.70
C TYR A 195 -1.25 4.87 -3.66
N ILE A 196 -1.75 6.03 -3.21
CA ILE A 196 -1.76 7.26 -4.01
C ILE A 196 -0.37 7.88 -3.96
N ILE A 197 0.18 8.18 -5.13
CA ILE A 197 1.54 8.69 -5.31
C ILE A 197 1.54 10.06 -6.00
N ASP A 198 2.57 10.86 -5.71
CA ASP A 198 2.76 12.21 -6.25
C ASP A 198 3.55 12.26 -7.57
N GLY A 199 3.96 11.11 -8.06
CA GLY A 199 4.67 10.95 -9.33
C GLY A 199 4.08 9.86 -10.21
N VAL A 200 4.38 9.87 -11.51
CA VAL A 200 4.00 8.81 -12.45
C VAL A 200 5.20 7.90 -12.68
N LEU A 201 5.01 6.60 -12.45
CA LEU A 201 6.07 5.62 -12.64
C LEU A 201 6.25 5.32 -14.14
N LEU A 202 7.44 5.54 -14.64
CA LEU A 202 7.78 5.23 -16.03
C LEU A 202 8.66 3.97 -16.04
N PRO A 203 8.29 2.94 -16.82
CA PRO A 203 9.15 1.77 -16.96
C PRO A 203 10.48 2.18 -17.60
N LYS A 204 11.59 1.67 -17.06
CA LYS A 204 12.91 1.85 -17.69
C LYS A 204 12.94 0.99 -18.94
N MET A 205 12.84 1.65 -20.10
CA MET A 205 13.01 1.03 -21.42
C MET A 205 14.48 0.75 -21.72
#